data_3643d3736dfe5df13fb3b636712aba75
#
_entry.id   3643d3736dfe5df13fb3b636712aba75
#
_cell.length_a   1.000
_cell.length_b   1.000
_cell.length_c   1.000
_cell.angle_alpha   90.00
_cell.angle_beta   90.00
_cell.angle_gamma   90.00
#
_symmetry.space_group_name_H-M   'P 1'
#
loop_
_entity.id
_entity.type
_entity.pdbx_description
1 polymer ?
#
loop_
_entity_poly.entity_id
_entity_poly.type
_entity_poly.pdbx_seq_one_letter_code
_entity_poly.pdbx_strand_id
1 'polypeptide(L)'
;MPTFHIVRFLLYAFMIAMIYPYLPGSKSGVFQGISVFVGLIVSLGSSTVIGNIIAGLVITYMRPFKMGDRIKLNDTTGDIIEKTPLVTRIRTPKNEVVTVPNSFIMSSHTVNYSTSAREYGLIIHSEVSIGYDVPWRQVNQI
;
A
#
# COMPACT_ATOMS: atom_id res chain seq x y z
N MET A 1 -14.09 -4.03 19.05
CA MET A 1 -12.67 -3.73 19.37
C MET A 1 -11.77 -4.80 18.75
N PRO A 2 -11.39 -4.67 17.48
CA PRO A 2 -10.63 -5.71 16.76
C PRO A 2 -9.23 -5.93 17.36
N THR A 3 -8.60 -4.89 17.88
CA THR A 3 -7.24 -4.94 18.44
C THR A 3 -7.13 -5.91 19.63
N PHE A 4 -8.16 -5.96 20.49
CA PHE A 4 -8.18 -6.87 21.63
C PHE A 4 -8.16 -8.34 21.19
N HIS A 5 -8.91 -8.70 20.14
CA HIS A 5 -8.94 -10.06 19.62
C HIS A 5 -7.60 -10.46 18.98
N ILE A 6 -6.93 -9.51 18.31
CA ILE A 6 -5.61 -9.75 17.72
C ILE A 6 -4.57 -10.00 18.82
N VAL A 7 -4.52 -9.15 19.84
CA VAL A 7 -3.58 -9.31 20.97
C VAL A 7 -3.83 -10.65 21.69
N ARG A 8 -5.10 -10.96 21.95
CA ARG A 8 -5.48 -12.23 22.57
C ARG A 8 -5.07 -13.45 21.74
N PHE A 9 -5.26 -13.38 20.42
CA PHE A 9 -4.82 -14.44 19.51
C PHE A 9 -3.29 -14.63 19.55
N LEU A 10 -2.54 -13.53 19.49
CA LEU A 10 -1.07 -13.58 19.58
C LEU A 10 -0.58 -14.15 20.91
N LEU A 11 -1.22 -13.79 22.04
CA LEU A 11 -0.91 -14.34 23.35
C LEU A 11 -1.17 -15.86 23.41
N TYR A 12 -2.29 -16.33 22.86
CA TYR A 12 -2.55 -17.77 22.79
C TYR A 12 -1.58 -18.50 21.88
N ALA A 13 -1.26 -17.96 20.73
CA ALA A 13 -0.26 -18.53 19.83
C ALA A 13 1.11 -18.65 20.50
N PHE A 14 1.54 -17.61 21.21
CA PHE A 14 2.78 -17.60 21.97
C PHE A 14 2.74 -18.62 23.13
N MET A 15 1.64 -18.70 23.87
CA MET A 15 1.46 -19.67 24.93
C MET A 15 1.57 -21.10 24.40
N ILE A 16 0.93 -21.41 23.27
CA ILE A 16 1.01 -22.73 22.63
C ILE A 16 2.45 -23.03 22.22
N ALA A 17 3.17 -22.07 21.65
CA ALA A 17 4.57 -22.24 21.28
C ALA A 17 5.48 -22.53 22.48
N MET A 18 5.22 -21.90 23.63
CA MET A 18 5.96 -22.14 24.86
C MET A 18 5.67 -23.50 25.50
N ILE A 19 4.43 -24.00 25.39
CA ILE A 19 4.00 -25.30 25.93
C ILE A 19 4.46 -26.45 25.02
N TYR A 20 4.62 -26.18 23.72
CA TYR A 20 4.95 -27.21 22.70
C TYR A 20 6.05 -28.20 23.11
N PRO A 21 7.25 -27.79 23.61
CA PRO A 21 8.33 -28.72 23.95
C PRO A 21 8.00 -29.65 25.15
N TYR A 22 6.98 -29.31 25.94
CA TYR A 22 6.55 -30.08 27.11
C TYR A 22 5.44 -31.10 26.81
N LEU A 23 4.88 -31.07 25.59
CA LEU A 23 3.85 -32.00 25.18
C LEU A 23 4.43 -33.42 24.94
N PRO A 24 3.77 -34.48 25.45
CA PRO A 24 4.17 -35.84 25.14
C PRO A 24 4.05 -36.08 23.62
N GLY A 25 5.12 -36.58 23.00
CA GLY A 25 5.15 -36.82 21.56
C GLY A 25 5.63 -35.67 20.68
N SER A 26 5.89 -34.46 21.22
CA SER A 26 6.40 -33.32 20.48
C SER A 26 7.73 -33.59 19.74
N LYS A 27 8.52 -34.55 20.24
CA LYS A 27 9.78 -35.00 19.64
C LYS A 27 9.62 -36.08 18.58
N SER A 28 8.40 -36.58 18.32
CA SER A 28 8.19 -37.59 17.27
C SER A 28 8.36 -36.95 15.88
N GLY A 29 8.99 -37.65 14.94
CA GLY A 29 9.20 -37.18 13.58
C GLY A 29 7.90 -36.84 12.84
N VAL A 30 6.82 -37.58 13.13
CA VAL A 30 5.48 -37.33 12.57
C VAL A 30 4.94 -35.99 13.04
N PHE A 31 5.00 -35.73 14.34
CA PHE A 31 4.50 -34.48 14.91
C PHE A 31 5.29 -33.27 14.43
N GLN A 32 6.62 -33.41 14.31
CA GLN A 32 7.48 -32.37 13.75
C GLN A 32 7.15 -32.12 12.28
N GLY A 33 6.97 -33.16 11.47
CA GLY A 33 6.58 -33.05 10.09
C GLY A 33 5.25 -32.32 9.88
N ILE A 34 4.23 -32.65 10.67
CA ILE A 34 2.94 -31.96 10.63
C ILE A 34 3.09 -30.48 11.03
N SER A 35 3.87 -30.19 12.07
CA SER A 35 4.10 -28.81 12.54
C SER A 35 4.78 -27.95 11.48
N VAL A 36 5.80 -28.48 10.80
CA VAL A 36 6.49 -27.81 9.69
C VAL A 36 5.51 -27.58 8.53
N PHE A 37 4.73 -28.59 8.16
CA PHE A 37 3.76 -28.49 7.07
C PHE A 37 2.71 -27.41 7.33
N VAL A 38 2.11 -27.42 8.54
CA VAL A 38 1.15 -26.37 8.94
C VAL A 38 1.81 -25.00 8.96
N GLY A 39 3.04 -24.89 9.48
CA GLY A 39 3.81 -23.65 9.47
C GLY A 39 4.02 -23.10 8.07
N LEU A 40 4.35 -23.95 7.11
CA LEU A 40 4.51 -23.56 5.70
C LEU A 40 3.21 -23.05 5.10
N ILE A 41 2.07 -23.74 5.33
CA ILE A 41 0.77 -23.30 4.83
C ILE A 41 0.40 -21.92 5.39
N VAL A 42 0.57 -21.73 6.70
CA VAL A 42 0.30 -20.44 7.37
C VAL A 42 1.23 -19.35 6.84
N SER A 43 2.51 -19.65 6.66
CA SER A 43 3.51 -18.71 6.15
C SER A 43 3.16 -18.26 4.73
N LEU A 44 2.87 -19.18 3.83
CA LEU A 44 2.48 -18.86 2.44
C LEU A 44 1.16 -18.08 2.39
N GLY A 45 0.17 -18.48 3.19
CA GLY A 45 -1.12 -17.79 3.26
C GLY A 45 -1.03 -16.36 3.83
N SER A 46 -0.06 -16.10 4.70
CA SER A 46 0.12 -14.78 5.35
C SER A 46 1.00 -13.81 4.55
N SER A 47 1.65 -14.26 3.50
CA SER A 47 2.66 -13.51 2.73
C SER A 47 2.18 -12.12 2.29
N THR A 48 0.96 -12.03 1.75
CA THR A 48 0.38 -10.74 1.30
C THR A 48 0.15 -9.78 2.46
N VAL A 49 -0.32 -10.24 3.60
CA VAL A 49 -0.58 -9.40 4.77
C VAL A 49 0.72 -8.86 5.33
N ILE A 50 1.71 -9.73 5.50
CA ILE A 50 3.06 -9.36 5.96
C ILE A 50 3.71 -8.38 4.99
N GLY A 51 3.61 -8.62 3.69
CA GLY A 51 4.12 -7.73 2.65
C GLY A 51 3.51 -6.32 2.74
N ASN A 52 2.19 -6.21 2.98
CA ASN A 52 1.53 -4.92 3.16
C ASN A 52 1.95 -4.19 4.44
N ILE A 53 2.16 -4.91 5.54
CA ILE A 53 2.66 -4.32 6.81
C ILE A 53 4.07 -3.77 6.61
N ILE A 54 4.97 -4.55 6.02
CA ILE A 54 6.34 -4.13 5.74
C ILE A 54 6.35 -2.91 4.82
N ALA A 55 5.57 -2.94 3.73
CA ALA A 55 5.43 -1.81 2.82
C ALA A 55 4.89 -0.57 3.54
N GLY A 56 3.89 -0.71 4.42
CA GLY A 56 3.35 0.38 5.22
C GLY A 56 4.38 1.01 6.16
N LEU A 57 5.23 0.20 6.79
CA LEU A 57 6.34 0.67 7.60
C LEU A 57 7.36 1.45 6.76
N VAL A 58 7.75 0.90 5.61
CA VAL A 58 8.69 1.56 4.68
C VAL A 58 8.14 2.89 4.20
N ILE A 59 6.87 2.96 3.76
CA ILE A 59 6.19 4.20 3.34
C ILE A 59 6.17 5.23 4.48
N THR A 60 5.96 4.77 5.72
CA THR A 60 5.94 5.64 6.90
C THR A 60 7.33 6.21 7.20
N TYR A 61 8.38 5.42 7.01
CA TYR A 61 9.77 5.82 7.29
C TYR A 61 10.35 6.68 6.18
N MET A 62 10.21 6.26 4.92
CA MET A 62 10.73 6.97 3.75
C MET A 62 9.92 8.22 3.40
N ARG A 63 8.66 8.27 3.78
CA ARG A 63 7.73 9.40 3.55
C ARG A 63 7.72 9.91 2.10
N PRO A 64 7.55 9.05 1.09
CA PRO A 64 7.50 9.46 -0.30
C PRO A 64 6.35 10.44 -0.59
N PHE A 65 5.36 10.45 0.28
CA PHE A 65 4.21 11.35 0.26
C PHE A 65 3.66 11.56 1.67
N LYS A 66 2.97 12.67 1.90
CA LYS A 66 2.33 13.04 3.17
C LYS A 66 0.80 12.93 3.04
N MET A 67 0.12 12.97 4.20
CA MET A 67 -1.34 13.15 4.23
C MET A 67 -1.71 14.47 3.53
N GLY A 68 -2.72 14.42 2.66
CA GLY A 68 -3.17 15.56 1.86
C GLY A 68 -2.36 15.81 0.59
N ASP A 69 -1.27 15.09 0.33
CA ASP A 69 -0.56 15.23 -0.93
C ASP A 69 -1.38 14.64 -2.08
N ARG A 70 -1.34 15.31 -3.23
CA ARG A 70 -1.86 14.80 -4.50
C ARG A 70 -0.82 13.95 -5.17
N ILE A 71 -1.19 12.69 -5.39
CA ILE A 71 -0.34 11.70 -6.05
C ILE A 71 -1.02 11.10 -7.27
N LYS A 72 -0.21 10.62 -8.20
CA LYS A 72 -0.65 9.70 -9.26
C LYS A 72 0.01 8.36 -9.04
N LEU A 73 -0.80 7.33 -8.96
CA LEU A 73 -0.39 5.94 -8.80
C LEU A 73 -0.95 5.16 -9.99
N ASN A 74 -0.11 4.81 -10.94
CA ASN A 74 -0.54 4.29 -12.24
C ASN A 74 -1.61 5.22 -12.87
N ASP A 75 -2.83 4.72 -13.04
CA ASP A 75 -3.95 5.46 -13.64
C ASP A 75 -4.82 6.21 -12.61
N THR A 76 -4.55 6.02 -11.32
CA THR A 76 -5.33 6.67 -10.25
C THR A 76 -4.62 7.94 -9.79
N THR A 77 -5.29 9.08 -9.93
CA THR A 77 -4.83 10.36 -9.39
C THR A 77 -5.78 10.82 -8.29
N GLY A 78 -5.23 11.30 -7.17
CA GLY A 78 -6.04 11.80 -6.07
C GLY A 78 -5.23 12.24 -4.86
N ASP A 79 -5.94 12.66 -3.82
CA ASP A 79 -5.36 13.18 -2.58
C ASP A 79 -5.36 12.08 -1.52
N ILE A 80 -4.26 11.95 -0.79
CA ILE A 80 -4.13 10.96 0.29
C ILE A 80 -4.96 11.41 1.48
N ILE A 81 -5.97 10.61 1.86
CA ILE A 81 -6.86 10.91 2.97
C ILE A 81 -6.57 10.08 4.22
N GLU A 82 -5.99 8.90 4.06
CA GLU A 82 -5.70 8.01 5.19
C GLU A 82 -4.54 7.07 4.86
N LYS A 83 -3.71 6.81 5.86
CA LYS A 83 -2.67 5.79 5.82
C LYS A 83 -2.85 4.84 6.99
N THR A 84 -2.96 3.56 6.71
CA THR A 84 -2.97 2.48 7.69
C THR A 84 -1.78 1.55 7.48
N PRO A 85 -1.46 0.65 8.40
CA PRO A 85 -0.37 -0.30 8.21
C PRO A 85 -0.52 -1.21 6.98
N LEU A 86 -1.75 -1.47 6.54
CA LEU A 86 -2.04 -2.39 5.44
C LEU A 86 -2.36 -1.68 4.13
N VAL A 87 -3.07 -0.55 4.21
CA VAL A 87 -3.62 0.14 3.04
C VAL A 87 -3.48 1.66 3.16
N THR A 88 -3.40 2.31 2.02
CA THR A 88 -3.51 3.77 1.89
C THR A 88 -4.79 4.09 1.11
N ARG A 89 -5.55 5.09 1.57
CA ARG A 89 -6.77 5.55 0.90
C ARG A 89 -6.52 6.87 0.19
N ILE A 90 -6.98 6.91 -1.05
CA ILE A 90 -6.80 8.05 -1.97
C ILE A 90 -8.20 8.51 -2.38
N ARG A 91 -8.46 9.82 -2.28
CA ARG A 91 -9.69 10.43 -2.80
C ARG A 91 -9.42 11.00 -4.18
N THR A 92 -10.15 10.50 -5.18
CA THR A 92 -10.07 10.99 -6.55
C THR A 92 -10.78 12.34 -6.72
N PRO A 93 -10.53 13.09 -7.81
CA PRO A 93 -11.27 14.32 -8.12
C PRO A 93 -12.78 14.11 -8.30
N LYS A 94 -13.21 12.87 -8.60
CA LYS A 94 -14.63 12.50 -8.67
C LYS A 94 -15.24 12.21 -7.29
N ASN A 95 -14.49 12.46 -6.20
CA ASN A 95 -14.88 12.18 -4.81
C ASN A 95 -15.06 10.68 -4.49
N GLU A 96 -14.44 9.81 -5.25
CA GLU A 96 -14.37 8.37 -4.99
C GLU A 96 -13.21 8.06 -4.06
N VAL A 97 -13.38 7.11 -3.15
CA VAL A 97 -12.31 6.66 -2.26
C VAL A 97 -11.75 5.35 -2.79
N VAL A 98 -10.52 5.39 -3.26
CA VAL A 98 -9.78 4.22 -3.73
C VAL A 98 -8.89 3.71 -2.60
N THR A 99 -9.06 2.45 -2.21
CA THR A 99 -8.21 1.79 -1.20
C THR A 99 -7.14 0.98 -1.90
N VAL A 100 -5.90 1.34 -1.65
CA VAL A 100 -4.72 0.73 -2.31
C VAL A 100 -3.89 -0.01 -1.27
N PRO A 101 -3.57 -1.30 -1.47
CA PRO A 101 -2.63 -2.05 -0.63
C PRO A 101 -1.24 -1.39 -0.63
N ASN A 102 -0.60 -1.30 0.54
CA ASN A 102 0.70 -0.64 0.66
C ASN A 102 1.79 -1.33 -0.18
N SER A 103 1.75 -2.67 -0.29
CA SER A 103 2.67 -3.43 -1.14
C SER A 103 2.53 -3.05 -2.62
N PHE A 104 1.32 -2.75 -3.09
CA PHE A 104 1.10 -2.29 -4.46
C PHE A 104 1.71 -0.90 -4.70
N ILE A 105 1.59 0.02 -3.74
CA ILE A 105 2.23 1.34 -3.83
C ILE A 105 3.75 1.21 -3.94
N MET A 106 4.35 0.33 -3.15
CA MET A 106 5.80 0.10 -3.16
C MET A 106 6.33 -0.53 -4.45
N SER A 107 5.51 -1.34 -5.11
CA SER A 107 5.86 -1.97 -6.40
C SER A 107 5.49 -1.13 -7.62
N SER A 108 4.79 -0.03 -7.45
CA SER A 108 4.29 0.83 -8.52
C SER A 108 5.06 2.16 -8.62
N HIS A 109 5.00 2.79 -9.79
CA HIS A 109 5.49 4.15 -9.95
C HIS A 109 4.53 5.15 -9.32
N THR A 110 5.04 5.95 -8.39
CA THR A 110 4.27 7.00 -7.71
C THR A 110 4.82 8.36 -8.08
N VAL A 111 3.97 9.23 -8.61
CA VAL A 111 4.30 10.64 -8.89
C VAL A 111 3.67 11.49 -7.81
N ASN A 112 4.46 12.29 -7.10
CA ASN A 112 3.97 13.23 -6.08
C ASN A 112 3.92 14.64 -6.65
N TYR A 113 2.71 15.07 -7.04
CA TYR A 113 2.51 16.42 -7.58
C TYR A 113 2.68 17.51 -6.52
N SER A 114 2.26 17.26 -5.27
CA SER A 114 2.31 18.27 -4.21
C SER A 114 3.72 18.63 -3.80
N THR A 115 4.63 17.66 -3.74
CA THR A 115 6.04 17.91 -3.43
C THR A 115 6.71 18.65 -4.59
N SER A 116 6.52 18.18 -5.82
CA SER A 116 7.08 18.81 -7.01
C SER A 116 6.59 20.26 -7.19
N ALA A 117 5.30 20.52 -6.93
CA ALA A 117 4.74 21.85 -7.02
C ALA A 117 5.36 22.86 -6.03
N ARG A 118 5.71 22.37 -4.82
CA ARG A 118 6.31 23.25 -3.78
C ARG A 118 7.79 23.58 -4.05
N GLU A 119 8.53 22.63 -4.61
CA GLU A 119 9.99 22.76 -4.77
C GLU A 119 10.38 23.35 -6.13
N TYR A 120 9.73 22.94 -7.20
CA TYR A 120 10.15 23.24 -8.58
C TYR A 120 9.04 23.86 -9.43
N GLY A 121 7.81 23.89 -8.94
CA GLY A 121 6.62 24.17 -9.74
C GLY A 121 6.19 22.99 -10.58
N LEU A 122 4.99 23.07 -11.17
CA LEU A 122 4.48 22.08 -12.12
C LEU A 122 4.34 22.70 -13.50
N ILE A 123 4.82 21.99 -14.51
CA ILE A 123 4.57 22.35 -15.89
C ILE A 123 3.16 21.92 -16.25
N ILE A 124 2.30 22.88 -16.46
CA ILE A 124 0.95 22.64 -16.95
C ILE A 124 0.97 22.81 -18.46
N HIS A 125 0.55 21.79 -19.18
CA HIS A 125 0.35 21.84 -20.62
C HIS A 125 -1.13 21.59 -20.94
N SER A 126 -1.62 22.27 -21.96
CA SER A 126 -2.93 22.02 -22.52
C SER A 126 -2.79 21.77 -24.01
N GLU A 127 -3.47 20.75 -24.51
CA GLU A 127 -3.55 20.46 -25.93
C GLU A 127 -4.85 21.07 -26.47
N VAL A 128 -4.70 21.91 -27.49
CA VAL A 128 -5.83 22.51 -28.19
C VAL A 128 -5.82 22.00 -29.62
N SER A 129 -6.88 21.29 -30.00
CA SER A 129 -7.07 20.86 -31.38
C SER A 129 -7.62 22.03 -32.20
N ILE A 130 -6.89 22.38 -33.26
CA ILE A 130 -7.26 23.45 -34.17
C ILE A 130 -7.73 22.84 -35.49
N GLY A 131 -8.86 23.30 -36.02
CA GLY A 131 -9.35 22.85 -37.34
C GLY A 131 -8.38 23.25 -38.45
N TYR A 132 -8.29 22.43 -39.49
CA TYR A 132 -7.40 22.65 -40.63
C TYR A 132 -7.68 23.95 -41.39
N ASP A 133 -8.85 24.57 -41.20
CA ASP A 133 -9.30 25.77 -41.86
C ASP A 133 -8.80 27.08 -41.21
N VAL A 134 -8.12 26.98 -40.05
CA VAL A 134 -7.66 28.15 -39.30
C VAL A 134 -6.24 28.53 -39.72
N PRO A 135 -6.02 29.75 -40.30
CA PRO A 135 -4.70 30.19 -40.68
C PRO A 135 -3.77 30.33 -39.49
N TRP A 136 -2.52 29.88 -39.62
CA TRP A 136 -1.47 29.92 -38.59
C TRP A 136 -1.31 31.27 -37.88
N ARG A 137 -1.54 32.38 -38.59
CA ARG A 137 -1.44 33.72 -38.01
C ARG A 137 -2.50 34.00 -36.93
N GLN A 138 -3.68 33.38 -37.03
CA GLN A 138 -4.72 33.52 -36.00
C GLN A 138 -4.44 32.67 -34.77
N VAL A 139 -3.76 31.54 -34.93
CA VAL A 139 -3.37 30.66 -33.82
C VAL A 139 -2.38 31.33 -32.87
N ASN A 140 -1.48 32.13 -33.38
CA ASN A 140 -0.47 32.86 -32.57
C ASN A 140 -1.03 34.08 -31.84
N GLN A 141 -2.30 34.43 -32.02
CA GLN A 141 -2.96 35.56 -31.34
C GLN A 141 -3.81 35.13 -30.16
N ILE A 142 -3.92 33.81 -29.90
CA ILE A 142 -4.59 33.21 -28.75
C ILE A 142 -3.58 32.97 -27.63
#